data_89c447bc0dcfc42fa896c48996fb0ecd
#
_entry.id   89c447bc0dcfc42fa896c48996fb0ecd
#
_cell.length_a   1.000
_cell.length_b   1.000
_cell.length_c   1.000
_cell.angle_alpha   90.00
_cell.angle_beta   90.00
_cell.angle_gamma   90.00
#
_symmetry.space_group_name_H-M   'P 1'
#
loop_
_entity.id
_entity.type
_entity.pdbx_description
1 polymer ?
#
loop_
_entity_poly.entity_id
_entity_poly.type
_entity_poly.pdbx_seq_one_letter_code
_entity_poly.pdbx_strand_id
1 'polypeptide(L)'
;MAEIPLRKLSELKPQPAQLDSIELASREELAALQRERLAWTLRHAYENVPHYRAKFDAAGVHPDDFKDLSDLAKFPFTTKADLRDNYPFGMFAVPQDQVARIHASSGTTGKPTVVGYTKRDIENWSDVVARSIRASGGRPGMKAHVAYGYGLFTGGLGAHYGAERLGCTVIPMSGGMTERQVQLINDFQPDVIMVTPSYMLAILDEFKKQGLDPRQSSLKVGIFGAEPWTNAMRAEIEEAFDIHAVDIYGLSEVMGPGVACECIETKDGLHIWEDHFYPEVIDPYTGAVLPDGEEGELVFTSLTKEAMPVIRYRTRDLTRLMPGTARTMRRMEKVTGRTDDMMIIRGVNVFPSQIEEKLLTIPSLSGHYQIVLTREGRMDQMEIKAEIRPEADYPKSAGRSSIARPNSLPSMAMTAPP
;
A
#
# COMPACT_ATOMS: atom_id res chain seq x y z
N MET A 1 5.42 -23.52 23.29
CA MET A 1 6.23 -22.32 23.05
C MET A 1 5.69 -21.24 23.98
N ALA A 2 6.52 -20.63 24.81
CA ALA A 2 6.09 -19.51 25.65
C ALA A 2 5.70 -18.36 24.72
N GLU A 3 4.49 -17.80 24.89
CA GLU A 3 4.10 -16.57 24.20
C GLU A 3 5.13 -15.49 24.54
N ILE A 4 5.85 -15.04 23.52
CA ILE A 4 6.75 -13.90 23.64
C ILE A 4 5.84 -12.67 23.77
N PRO A 5 5.88 -11.91 24.88
CA PRO A 5 5.00 -10.77 25.03
C PRO A 5 5.45 -9.69 24.04
N LEU A 6 4.69 -9.50 22.98
CA LEU A 6 4.74 -8.26 22.18
C LEU A 6 4.64 -7.06 23.12
N ARG A 7 5.46 -6.04 22.88
CA ARG A 7 5.45 -4.79 23.68
C ARG A 7 4.02 -4.36 23.92
N LYS A 8 3.68 -4.02 25.16
CA LYS A 8 2.31 -3.92 25.65
C LYS A 8 1.46 -3.04 24.74
N LEU A 9 0.50 -3.65 24.06
CA LEU A 9 -0.47 -2.99 23.19
C LEU A 9 -1.18 -1.82 23.92
N SER A 10 -1.43 -1.96 25.23
CA SER A 10 -2.06 -0.92 26.04
C SER A 10 -1.30 0.41 26.07
N GLU A 11 0.02 0.40 25.87
CA GLU A 11 0.84 1.60 25.84
C GLU A 11 0.86 2.29 24.46
N LEU A 12 0.55 1.54 23.41
CA LEU A 12 0.56 1.99 22.01
C LEU A 12 -0.84 2.29 21.46
N LYS A 13 -1.89 1.77 22.09
CA LYS A 13 -3.26 2.00 21.67
C LYS A 13 -3.64 3.48 21.85
N PRO A 14 -4.15 4.19 20.80
CA PRO A 14 -4.59 5.57 20.94
C PRO A 14 -5.76 5.69 21.91
N GLN A 15 -5.74 6.72 22.75
CA GLN A 15 -6.87 7.07 23.59
C GLN A 15 -7.93 7.81 22.75
N PRO A 16 -9.24 7.71 23.08
CA PRO A 16 -10.29 8.39 22.31
C PRO A 16 -10.07 9.89 22.13
N ALA A 17 -9.52 10.57 23.12
CA ALA A 17 -9.20 12.00 23.05
C ALA A 17 -8.06 12.37 22.09
N GLN A 18 -7.33 11.38 21.60
CA GLN A 18 -6.25 11.57 20.62
C GLN A 18 -6.73 11.38 19.18
N LEU A 19 -7.95 10.86 18.99
CA LEU A 19 -8.53 10.63 17.66
C LEU A 19 -9.12 11.92 17.10
N ASP A 20 -9.10 12.05 15.77
CA ASP A 20 -9.82 13.12 15.10
C ASP A 20 -11.33 12.84 15.23
N SER A 21 -12.15 13.87 15.42
CA SER A 21 -13.60 13.70 15.58
C SER A 21 -14.25 12.91 14.44
N ILE A 22 -13.74 13.08 13.23
CA ILE A 22 -14.24 12.38 12.05
C ILE A 22 -14.01 10.85 12.10
N GLU A 23 -13.03 10.37 12.84
CA GLU A 23 -12.78 8.94 13.02
C GLU A 23 -13.89 8.25 13.84
N LEU A 24 -14.65 9.05 14.60
CA LEU A 24 -15.75 8.61 15.47
C LEU A 24 -17.12 9.09 14.99
N ALA A 25 -17.17 9.84 13.88
CA ALA A 25 -18.41 10.33 13.30
C ALA A 25 -19.35 9.19 12.90
N SER A 26 -20.65 9.41 12.97
CA SER A 26 -21.63 8.43 12.50
C SER A 26 -21.52 8.21 10.98
N ARG A 27 -22.07 7.11 10.49
CA ARG A 27 -22.09 6.83 9.03
C ARG A 27 -22.90 7.89 8.28
N GLU A 28 -23.93 8.46 8.88
CA GLU A 28 -24.76 9.53 8.32
C GLU A 28 -23.98 10.85 8.20
N GLU A 29 -23.24 11.24 9.23
CA GLU A 29 -22.37 12.42 9.22
C GLU A 29 -21.27 12.28 8.16
N LEU A 30 -20.63 11.11 8.11
CA LEU A 30 -19.61 10.83 7.12
C LEU A 30 -20.19 10.84 5.70
N ALA A 31 -21.35 10.24 5.47
CA ALA A 31 -22.02 10.25 4.17
C ALA A 31 -22.41 11.66 3.72
N ALA A 32 -22.85 12.52 4.64
CA ALA A 32 -23.13 13.92 4.35
C ALA A 32 -21.88 14.68 3.89
N LEU A 33 -20.77 14.51 4.60
CA LEU A 33 -19.48 15.10 4.22
C LEU A 33 -18.99 14.56 2.87
N GLN A 34 -19.13 13.26 2.63
CA GLN A 34 -18.74 12.63 1.36
C GLN A 34 -19.55 13.19 0.18
N ARG A 35 -20.88 13.38 0.34
CA ARG A 35 -21.72 14.00 -0.70
C ARG A 35 -21.25 15.41 -1.04
N GLU A 36 -21.00 16.24 -0.03
CA GLU A 36 -20.51 17.61 -0.24
C GLU A 36 -19.19 17.61 -1.01
N ARG A 37 -18.23 16.81 -0.56
CA ARG A 37 -16.89 16.73 -1.17
C ARG A 37 -16.90 16.11 -2.56
N LEU A 38 -17.72 15.09 -2.81
CA LEU A 38 -17.89 14.50 -4.14
C LEU A 38 -18.52 15.51 -5.11
N ALA A 39 -19.57 16.24 -4.72
CA ALA A 39 -20.15 17.26 -5.56
C ALA A 39 -19.13 18.33 -5.97
N TRP A 40 -18.28 18.76 -5.04
CA TRP A 40 -17.18 19.67 -5.33
C TRP A 40 -16.14 19.04 -6.27
N THR A 41 -15.69 17.82 -5.98
CA THR A 41 -14.65 17.12 -6.74
C THR A 41 -15.08 16.90 -8.21
N LEU A 42 -16.32 16.44 -8.43
CA LEU A 42 -16.86 16.21 -9.75
C LEU A 42 -16.92 17.52 -10.57
N ARG A 43 -17.39 18.61 -9.94
CA ARG A 43 -17.45 19.92 -10.58
C ARG A 43 -16.05 20.46 -10.86
N HIS A 44 -15.15 20.40 -9.88
CA HIS A 44 -13.76 20.86 -10.01
C HIS A 44 -13.03 20.13 -11.15
N ALA A 45 -13.18 18.82 -11.24
CA ALA A 45 -12.61 18.02 -12.33
C ALA A 45 -13.21 18.38 -13.69
N TYR A 46 -14.53 18.51 -13.78
CA TYR A 46 -15.23 18.83 -15.03
C TYR A 46 -14.87 20.23 -15.56
N GLU A 47 -14.81 21.23 -14.68
CA GLU A 47 -14.53 22.60 -15.05
C GLU A 47 -13.08 22.84 -15.47
N ASN A 48 -12.12 22.15 -14.81
CA ASN A 48 -10.71 22.47 -14.92
C ASN A 48 -9.87 21.43 -15.67
N VAL A 49 -10.37 20.20 -15.89
CA VAL A 49 -9.62 19.15 -16.58
C VAL A 49 -10.34 18.78 -17.88
N PRO A 50 -9.79 19.18 -19.06
CA PRO A 50 -10.43 18.91 -20.36
C PRO A 50 -10.73 17.42 -20.59
N HIS A 51 -9.86 16.53 -20.10
CA HIS A 51 -10.06 15.09 -20.19
C HIS A 51 -11.35 14.65 -19.48
N TYR A 52 -11.59 15.11 -18.24
CA TYR A 52 -12.82 14.77 -17.51
C TYR A 52 -14.05 15.35 -18.14
N ARG A 53 -14.00 16.60 -18.62
CA ARG A 53 -15.11 17.20 -19.35
C ARG A 53 -15.51 16.36 -20.56
N ALA A 54 -14.55 16.06 -21.43
CA ALA A 54 -14.81 15.25 -22.62
C ALA A 54 -15.36 13.85 -22.27
N LYS A 55 -14.85 13.24 -21.21
CA LYS A 55 -15.24 11.90 -20.77
C LYS A 55 -16.65 11.88 -20.17
N PHE A 56 -17.01 12.89 -19.40
CA PHE A 56 -18.35 13.04 -18.82
C PHE A 56 -19.37 13.35 -19.92
N ASP A 57 -19.07 14.28 -20.84
CA ASP A 57 -19.93 14.63 -21.97
C ASP A 57 -20.18 13.40 -22.86
N ALA A 58 -19.14 12.61 -23.15
CA ALA A 58 -19.25 11.36 -23.92
C ALA A 58 -20.12 10.30 -23.23
N ALA A 59 -20.11 10.27 -21.89
CA ALA A 59 -20.96 9.39 -21.09
C ALA A 59 -22.38 9.95 -20.89
N GLY A 60 -22.66 11.17 -21.32
CA GLY A 60 -23.96 11.84 -21.14
C GLY A 60 -24.26 12.18 -19.68
N VAL A 61 -23.21 12.45 -18.86
CA VAL A 61 -23.35 12.81 -17.44
C VAL A 61 -22.74 14.17 -17.16
N HIS A 62 -23.35 14.91 -16.24
CA HIS A 62 -22.88 16.20 -15.77
C HIS A 62 -22.72 16.19 -14.25
N PRO A 63 -21.81 16.98 -13.63
CA PRO A 63 -21.70 17.06 -12.17
C PRO A 63 -23.02 17.33 -11.45
N ASP A 64 -23.96 18.04 -12.09
CA ASP A 64 -25.29 18.31 -11.54
C ASP A 64 -26.20 17.08 -11.47
N ASP A 65 -25.85 15.97 -12.12
CA ASP A 65 -26.58 14.70 -12.03
C ASP A 65 -26.24 13.92 -10.74
N PHE A 66 -25.20 14.34 -10.04
CA PHE A 66 -24.83 13.78 -8.74
C PHE A 66 -25.71 14.41 -7.64
N LYS A 67 -26.61 13.61 -7.08
CA LYS A 67 -27.50 13.99 -5.97
C LYS A 67 -27.24 13.17 -4.71
N ASP A 68 -26.86 11.93 -4.88
CA ASP A 68 -26.54 11.02 -3.78
C ASP A 68 -25.32 10.17 -4.12
N LEU A 69 -24.75 9.50 -3.10
CA LEU A 69 -23.53 8.69 -3.24
C LEU A 69 -23.66 7.60 -4.31
N SER A 70 -24.85 6.99 -4.46
CA SER A 70 -25.13 5.98 -5.48
C SER A 70 -25.04 6.52 -6.92
N ASP A 71 -25.20 7.84 -7.12
CA ASP A 71 -25.10 8.45 -8.44
C ASP A 71 -23.66 8.46 -8.98
N LEU A 72 -22.65 8.28 -8.10
CA LEU A 72 -21.27 8.22 -8.53
C LEU A 72 -21.03 7.11 -9.57
N ALA A 73 -21.77 6.02 -9.48
CA ALA A 73 -21.69 4.91 -10.43
C ALA A 73 -22.04 5.29 -11.88
N LYS A 74 -22.73 6.44 -12.10
CA LYS A 74 -23.04 6.97 -13.44
C LYS A 74 -21.81 7.57 -14.13
N PHE A 75 -20.82 8.01 -13.37
CA PHE A 75 -19.62 8.64 -13.88
C PHE A 75 -18.60 7.62 -14.38
N PRO A 76 -17.88 7.91 -15.49
CA PRO A 76 -16.93 6.96 -16.05
C PRO A 76 -15.69 6.78 -15.16
N PHE A 77 -15.08 5.60 -15.29
CA PHE A 77 -13.84 5.28 -14.60
C PHE A 77 -12.65 6.06 -15.14
N THR A 78 -11.69 6.35 -14.28
CA THR A 78 -10.34 6.76 -14.64
C THR A 78 -9.42 5.54 -14.57
N THR A 79 -8.54 5.41 -15.55
CA THR A 79 -7.55 4.32 -15.62
C THR A 79 -6.12 4.86 -15.65
N LYS A 80 -5.15 4.00 -15.46
CA LYS A 80 -3.74 4.37 -15.60
C LYS A 80 -3.39 4.84 -17.02
N ALA A 81 -4.11 4.34 -18.04
CA ALA A 81 -3.96 4.80 -19.43
C ALA A 81 -4.37 6.27 -19.56
N ASP A 82 -5.51 6.66 -18.98
CA ASP A 82 -5.95 8.07 -18.99
C ASP A 82 -4.86 9.02 -18.45
N LEU A 83 -4.17 8.61 -17.37
CA LEU A 83 -3.09 9.42 -16.78
C LEU A 83 -1.86 9.51 -17.70
N ARG A 84 -1.51 8.42 -18.39
CA ARG A 84 -0.38 8.38 -19.32
C ARG A 84 -0.65 9.16 -20.61
N ASP A 85 -1.87 9.07 -21.12
CA ASP A 85 -2.27 9.75 -22.36
C ASP A 85 -2.29 11.27 -22.17
N ASN A 86 -2.50 11.72 -20.94
CA ASN A 86 -2.47 13.14 -20.56
C ASN A 86 -1.13 13.58 -19.91
N TYR A 87 -0.06 12.80 -20.11
CA TYR A 87 1.28 13.14 -19.62
C TYR A 87 1.81 14.45 -20.25
N PRO A 88 2.49 15.34 -19.51
CA PRO A 88 2.78 15.22 -18.09
C PRO A 88 1.72 15.87 -17.18
N PHE A 89 1.00 16.89 -17.61
CA PHE A 89 0.17 17.76 -16.74
C PHE A 89 -1.29 17.89 -17.19
N GLY A 90 -1.72 17.12 -18.18
CA GLY A 90 -3.07 17.22 -18.75
C GLY A 90 -4.20 16.84 -17.78
N MET A 91 -3.85 16.19 -16.65
CA MET A 91 -4.81 15.86 -15.59
C MET A 91 -4.82 16.86 -14.43
N PHE A 92 -4.02 17.93 -14.50
CA PHE A 92 -3.99 18.92 -13.44
C PHE A 92 -5.19 19.87 -13.55
N ALA A 93 -5.85 20.10 -12.42
CA ALA A 93 -7.06 20.93 -12.30
C ALA A 93 -6.74 22.34 -11.77
N VAL A 94 -5.49 22.66 -11.58
CA VAL A 94 -5.01 23.99 -11.14
C VAL A 94 -3.90 24.49 -12.05
N PRO A 95 -3.67 25.82 -12.15
CA PRO A 95 -2.51 26.38 -12.83
C PRO A 95 -1.19 25.90 -12.21
N GLN A 96 -0.12 25.83 -13.00
CA GLN A 96 1.15 25.28 -12.53
C GLN A 96 1.82 26.09 -11.42
N ASP A 97 1.56 27.36 -11.32
CA ASP A 97 2.04 28.23 -10.23
C ASP A 97 1.40 27.92 -8.87
N GLN A 98 0.30 27.17 -8.85
CA GLN A 98 -0.35 26.65 -7.65
C GLN A 98 0.14 25.23 -7.28
N VAL A 99 0.90 24.58 -8.15
CA VAL A 99 1.46 23.24 -7.89
C VAL A 99 2.73 23.41 -7.05
N ALA A 100 2.67 22.94 -5.80
CA ALA A 100 3.80 23.04 -4.85
C ALA A 100 4.76 21.85 -4.97
N ARG A 101 4.30 20.68 -5.47
CA ARG A 101 5.12 19.46 -5.57
C ARG A 101 4.62 18.57 -6.68
N ILE A 102 5.57 17.88 -7.32
CA ILE A 102 5.31 16.85 -8.32
C ILE A 102 5.99 15.56 -7.87
N HIS A 103 5.26 14.45 -7.93
CA HIS A 103 5.79 13.10 -7.82
C HIS A 103 5.51 12.32 -9.09
N ALA A 104 6.15 11.15 -9.24
CA ALA A 104 5.88 10.26 -10.35
C ALA A 104 6.12 8.80 -9.91
N SER A 105 5.28 7.90 -10.40
CA SER A 105 5.53 6.47 -10.25
C SER A 105 6.60 6.00 -11.23
N SER A 106 7.38 4.98 -10.84
CA SER A 106 8.30 4.31 -11.75
C SER A 106 7.50 3.62 -12.85
N GLY A 107 7.48 4.18 -14.07
CA GLY A 107 6.82 3.56 -15.21
C GLY A 107 7.61 2.37 -15.73
N THR A 108 7.19 1.14 -15.49
CA THR A 108 7.79 -0.08 -16.07
C THR A 108 7.65 -0.16 -17.60
N THR A 109 6.79 0.68 -18.20
CA THR A 109 6.43 0.64 -19.62
C THR A 109 6.67 1.97 -20.37
N GLY A 110 7.62 2.81 -19.94
CA GLY A 110 8.02 4.02 -20.65
C GLY A 110 7.70 5.32 -19.88
N LYS A 111 6.56 5.99 -20.13
CA LYS A 111 6.25 7.25 -19.46
C LYS A 111 5.80 7.01 -18.02
N PRO A 112 6.36 7.73 -17.03
CA PRO A 112 5.90 7.66 -15.65
C PRO A 112 4.49 8.24 -15.50
N THR A 113 3.75 7.82 -14.47
CA THR A 113 2.52 8.51 -14.07
C THR A 113 2.89 9.68 -13.18
N VAL A 114 2.63 10.90 -13.66
CA VAL A 114 2.92 12.14 -12.94
C VAL A 114 1.73 12.53 -12.08
N VAL A 115 2.00 12.94 -10.84
CA VAL A 115 0.99 13.41 -9.89
C VAL A 115 1.42 14.75 -9.28
N GLY A 116 0.49 15.70 -9.20
CA GLY A 116 0.71 17.03 -8.67
C GLY A 116 0.00 17.27 -7.35
N TYR A 117 0.54 18.18 -6.56
CA TYR A 117 0.01 18.57 -5.25
C TYR A 117 0.06 20.09 -5.09
N THR A 118 -1.04 20.69 -4.64
CA THR A 118 -1.03 22.06 -4.08
C THR A 118 -0.42 22.02 -2.66
N LYS A 119 -0.23 23.21 -2.06
CA LYS A 119 0.11 23.28 -0.62
C LYS A 119 -0.97 22.62 0.23
N ARG A 120 -2.24 22.83 -0.11
CA ARG A 120 -3.38 22.25 0.60
C ARG A 120 -3.40 20.72 0.46
N ASP A 121 -3.10 20.20 -0.71
CA ASP A 121 -2.97 18.75 -0.92
C ASP A 121 -1.88 18.15 -0.03
N ILE A 122 -0.74 18.83 0.11
CA ILE A 122 0.37 18.38 0.98
C ILE A 122 -0.05 18.40 2.45
N GLU A 123 -0.80 19.42 2.89
CA GLU A 123 -1.33 19.50 4.26
C GLU A 123 -2.31 18.36 4.53
N ASN A 124 -3.30 18.14 3.65
CA ASN A 124 -4.26 17.05 3.76
C ASN A 124 -3.55 15.68 3.79
N TRP A 125 -2.54 15.51 2.91
CA TRP A 125 -1.75 14.28 2.87
C TRP A 125 -0.98 14.06 4.18
N SER A 126 -0.35 15.11 4.70
CA SER A 126 0.34 15.05 5.98
C SER A 126 -0.59 14.67 7.13
N ASP A 127 -1.84 15.19 7.12
CA ASP A 127 -2.86 14.88 8.13
C ASP A 127 -3.28 13.39 8.09
N VAL A 128 -3.55 12.82 6.89
CA VAL A 128 -3.97 11.42 6.80
C VAL A 128 -2.82 10.45 7.10
N VAL A 129 -1.57 10.79 6.78
CA VAL A 129 -0.42 9.98 7.18
C VAL A 129 -0.15 10.09 8.67
N ALA A 130 -0.26 11.28 9.28
CA ALA A 130 -0.18 11.45 10.73
C ALA A 130 -1.24 10.61 11.46
N ARG A 131 -2.49 10.61 10.95
CA ARG A 131 -3.58 9.76 11.43
C ARG A 131 -3.22 8.28 11.32
N SER A 132 -2.65 7.85 10.20
CA SER A 132 -2.19 6.47 9.97
C SER A 132 -1.09 6.06 10.96
N ILE A 133 -0.09 6.91 11.18
CA ILE A 133 0.97 6.65 12.16
C ILE A 133 0.39 6.57 13.59
N ARG A 134 -0.56 7.44 13.93
CA ARG A 134 -1.26 7.40 15.24
C ARG A 134 -2.09 6.13 15.39
N ALA A 135 -2.84 5.72 14.36
CA ALA A 135 -3.60 4.48 14.33
C ALA A 135 -2.71 3.24 14.50
N SER A 136 -1.50 3.30 13.95
CA SER A 136 -0.48 2.24 14.09
C SER A 136 0.21 2.20 15.45
N GLY A 137 -0.01 3.18 16.33
CA GLY A 137 0.63 3.22 17.65
C GLY A 137 1.68 4.32 17.84
N GLY A 138 2.01 5.10 16.78
CA GLY A 138 2.90 6.26 16.90
C GLY A 138 2.29 7.40 17.72
N ARG A 139 3.14 8.18 18.39
CA ARG A 139 2.74 9.28 19.27
C ARG A 139 3.67 10.47 19.09
N PRO A 140 3.18 11.68 19.41
CA PRO A 140 4.06 12.85 19.53
C PRO A 140 5.25 12.58 20.45
N GLY A 141 6.44 13.06 20.07
CA GLY A 141 7.68 12.86 20.80
C GLY A 141 8.42 11.55 20.49
N MET A 142 7.78 10.59 19.80
CA MET A 142 8.48 9.41 19.29
C MET A 142 9.41 9.75 18.13
N LYS A 143 10.39 8.89 17.87
CA LYS A 143 11.26 8.97 16.70
C LYS A 143 10.78 8.02 15.61
N ALA A 144 10.60 8.52 14.40
CA ALA A 144 10.18 7.75 13.23
C ALA A 144 11.37 7.59 12.25
N HIS A 145 11.80 6.36 12.04
CA HIS A 145 12.82 5.98 11.08
C HIS A 145 12.17 5.72 9.72
N VAL A 146 12.40 6.60 8.74
CA VAL A 146 11.81 6.50 7.40
C VAL A 146 12.81 5.85 6.46
N ALA A 147 12.58 4.59 6.14
CA ALA A 147 13.38 3.76 5.24
C ALA A 147 12.70 3.55 3.87
N TYR A 148 11.68 4.33 3.54
CA TYR A 148 11.17 4.45 2.17
C TYR A 148 12.05 5.38 1.34
N GLY A 149 12.16 5.11 0.02
CA GLY A 149 12.91 5.96 -0.90
C GLY A 149 12.35 7.37 -0.98
N TYR A 150 13.24 8.37 -0.90
CA TYR A 150 12.93 9.77 -1.16
C TYR A 150 13.12 10.10 -2.64
N GLY A 151 12.47 11.13 -3.14
CA GLY A 151 12.54 11.60 -4.51
C GLY A 151 11.17 11.60 -5.20
N LEU A 152 11.09 11.14 -6.45
CA LEU A 152 9.82 11.15 -7.20
C LEU A 152 8.78 10.16 -6.65
N PHE A 153 9.21 9.10 -6.00
CA PHE A 153 8.33 8.17 -5.30
C PHE A 153 7.68 8.84 -4.07
N THR A 154 6.39 8.58 -3.84
CA THR A 154 5.61 9.25 -2.80
C THR A 154 5.89 8.75 -1.38
N GLY A 155 6.45 7.53 -1.23
CA GLY A 155 6.58 6.85 0.06
C GLY A 155 7.39 7.62 1.09
N GLY A 156 8.63 8.02 0.74
CA GLY A 156 9.54 8.69 1.68
C GLY A 156 9.00 10.02 2.18
N LEU A 157 8.62 10.92 1.26
CA LEU A 157 8.11 12.25 1.63
C LEU A 157 6.74 12.18 2.31
N GLY A 158 5.86 11.26 1.90
CA GLY A 158 4.58 11.06 2.57
C GLY A 158 4.75 10.64 4.03
N ALA A 159 5.60 9.66 4.30
CA ALA A 159 5.94 9.20 5.64
C ALA A 159 6.58 10.32 6.47
N HIS A 160 7.53 11.05 5.88
CA HIS A 160 8.26 12.15 6.52
C HIS A 160 7.31 13.25 7.02
N TYR A 161 6.55 13.86 6.12
CA TYR A 161 5.65 14.95 6.48
C TYR A 161 4.52 14.51 7.43
N GLY A 162 4.03 13.28 7.28
CA GLY A 162 3.05 12.74 8.21
C GLY A 162 3.62 12.54 9.62
N ALA A 163 4.85 12.04 9.74
CA ALA A 163 5.51 11.87 11.03
C ALA A 163 5.79 13.22 11.71
N GLU A 164 6.29 14.23 10.96
CA GLU A 164 6.46 15.59 11.48
C GLU A 164 5.11 16.20 11.91
N ARG A 165 4.04 16.02 11.11
CA ARG A 165 2.69 16.50 11.42
C ARG A 165 2.15 15.89 12.71
N LEU A 166 2.45 14.62 12.99
CA LEU A 166 2.08 13.96 14.25
C LEU A 166 2.89 14.49 15.43
N GLY A 167 4.04 15.12 15.21
CA GLY A 167 4.97 15.58 16.25
C GLY A 167 6.07 14.57 16.58
N CYS A 168 6.38 13.67 15.63
CA CYS A 168 7.53 12.78 15.74
C CYS A 168 8.82 13.49 15.32
N THR A 169 9.96 13.03 15.86
CA THR A 169 11.27 13.33 15.29
C THR A 169 11.56 12.39 14.14
N VAL A 170 11.78 12.90 12.93
CA VAL A 170 12.02 12.06 11.75
C VAL A 170 13.51 11.79 11.55
N ILE A 171 13.84 10.51 11.28
CA ILE A 171 15.16 10.07 10.81
C ILE A 171 15.00 9.73 9.32
N PRO A 172 15.37 10.65 8.39
CA PRO A 172 15.08 10.50 6.96
C PRO A 172 16.18 9.71 6.24
N MET A 173 16.33 8.43 6.60
CA MET A 173 17.41 7.56 6.12
C MET A 173 17.27 7.19 4.64
N SER A 174 16.04 7.12 4.11
CA SER A 174 15.76 6.55 2.79
C SER A 174 15.96 5.02 2.72
N GLY A 175 15.69 4.41 1.58
CA GLY A 175 15.95 2.99 1.34
C GLY A 175 17.42 2.69 1.01
N GLY A 176 17.81 1.44 1.15
CA GLY A 176 19.19 0.98 0.87
C GLY A 176 20.16 1.19 2.03
N MET A 177 21.43 0.91 1.79
CA MET A 177 22.52 0.99 2.78
C MET A 177 22.20 0.23 4.07
N THR A 178 21.90 -1.06 3.99
CA THR A 178 21.31 -1.87 5.06
C THR A 178 22.17 -1.89 6.34
N GLU A 179 23.50 -1.92 6.23
CA GLU A 179 24.39 -1.80 7.39
C GLU A 179 24.17 -0.49 8.16
N ARG A 180 23.98 0.61 7.43
CA ARG A 180 23.72 1.93 8.04
C ARG A 180 22.32 2.03 8.65
N GLN A 181 21.31 1.32 8.10
CA GLN A 181 19.99 1.22 8.73
C GLN A 181 20.13 0.64 10.13
N VAL A 182 20.83 -0.50 10.27
CA VAL A 182 21.06 -1.17 11.56
C VAL A 182 21.83 -0.24 12.50
N GLN A 183 22.91 0.38 12.03
CA GLN A 183 23.67 1.35 12.81
C GLN A 183 22.78 2.46 13.38
N LEU A 184 21.97 3.12 12.52
CA LEU A 184 21.15 4.26 12.97
C LEU A 184 19.98 3.83 13.86
N ILE A 185 19.45 2.62 13.69
CA ILE A 185 18.45 2.06 14.61
C ILE A 185 19.07 1.92 16.01
N ASN A 186 20.30 1.43 16.12
CA ASN A 186 21.00 1.30 17.40
C ASN A 186 21.42 2.66 17.99
N ASP A 187 21.97 3.57 17.18
CA ASP A 187 22.50 4.84 17.66
C ASP A 187 21.41 5.85 18.01
N PHE A 188 20.36 5.96 17.17
CA PHE A 188 19.31 6.97 17.31
C PHE A 188 18.09 6.46 18.07
N GLN A 189 17.96 5.15 18.25
CA GLN A 189 16.90 4.51 19.01
C GLN A 189 15.49 4.99 18.59
N PRO A 190 15.07 4.74 17.32
CA PRO A 190 13.71 5.05 16.87
C PRO A 190 12.67 4.16 17.54
N ASP A 191 11.45 4.70 17.70
CA ASP A 191 10.30 3.98 18.21
C ASP A 191 9.48 3.33 17.08
N VAL A 192 9.44 4.01 15.92
CA VAL A 192 8.66 3.63 14.74
C VAL A 192 9.58 3.46 13.54
N ILE A 193 9.40 2.40 12.77
CA ILE A 193 10.02 2.26 11.45
C ILE A 193 8.96 2.21 10.36
N MET A 194 9.17 2.95 9.27
CA MET A 194 8.33 2.95 8.07
C MET A 194 9.15 2.44 6.89
N VAL A 195 8.78 1.28 6.37
CA VAL A 195 9.62 0.52 5.42
C VAL A 195 8.77 -0.50 4.65
N THR A 196 9.26 -1.01 3.52
CA THR A 196 8.61 -2.16 2.86
C THR A 196 8.84 -3.44 3.66
N PRO A 197 7.88 -4.38 3.68
CA PRO A 197 8.03 -5.61 4.48
C PRO A 197 9.24 -6.45 4.04
N SER A 198 9.49 -6.59 2.75
CA SER A 198 10.67 -7.33 2.26
C SER A 198 12.00 -6.69 2.69
N TYR A 199 12.06 -5.35 2.69
CA TYR A 199 13.27 -4.66 3.14
C TYR A 199 13.47 -4.73 4.66
N MET A 200 12.38 -4.85 5.44
CA MET A 200 12.50 -5.13 6.89
C MET A 200 13.15 -6.50 7.16
N LEU A 201 12.83 -7.51 6.34
CA LEU A 201 13.50 -8.81 6.43
C LEU A 201 14.99 -8.73 6.06
N ALA A 202 15.33 -7.90 5.06
CA ALA A 202 16.75 -7.65 4.74
C ALA A 202 17.50 -6.93 5.90
N ILE A 203 16.83 -6.03 6.61
CA ILE A 203 17.36 -5.39 7.83
C ILE A 203 17.53 -6.45 8.93
N LEU A 204 16.58 -7.38 9.08
CA LEU A 204 16.70 -8.52 10.02
C LEU A 204 17.94 -9.36 9.74
N ASP A 205 18.17 -9.71 8.47
CA ASP A 205 19.34 -10.49 8.08
C ASP A 205 20.65 -9.75 8.37
N GLU A 206 20.66 -8.43 8.21
CA GLU A 206 21.83 -7.62 8.57
C GLU A 206 22.07 -7.56 10.09
N PHE A 207 21.01 -7.49 10.92
CA PHE A 207 21.15 -7.63 12.39
C PHE A 207 21.82 -8.96 12.75
N LYS A 208 21.35 -10.06 12.16
CA LYS A 208 21.94 -11.40 12.38
C LYS A 208 23.40 -11.46 11.94
N LYS A 209 23.72 -10.93 10.77
CA LYS A 209 25.08 -10.88 10.22
C LYS A 209 26.04 -10.12 11.13
N GLN A 210 25.57 -9.04 11.76
CA GLN A 210 26.36 -8.26 12.73
C GLN A 210 26.40 -8.87 14.13
N GLY A 211 25.71 -10.00 14.36
CA GLY A 211 25.62 -10.66 15.67
C GLY A 211 24.80 -9.86 16.69
N LEU A 212 23.91 -8.98 16.22
CA LEU A 212 23.02 -8.16 17.04
C LEU A 212 21.65 -8.84 17.18
N ASP A 213 21.07 -8.73 18.37
CA ASP A 213 19.70 -9.18 18.62
C ASP A 213 18.71 -8.05 18.28
N PRO A 214 17.87 -8.18 17.23
CA PRO A 214 16.92 -7.13 16.82
C PRO A 214 15.85 -6.85 17.89
N ARG A 215 15.59 -7.79 18.81
CA ARG A 215 14.66 -7.61 19.95
C ARG A 215 15.16 -6.61 20.97
N GLN A 216 16.48 -6.35 21.00
CA GLN A 216 17.08 -5.34 21.86
C GLN A 216 17.00 -3.94 21.26
N SER A 217 16.51 -3.80 20.02
CA SER A 217 16.28 -2.49 19.41
C SER A 217 15.19 -1.71 20.17
N SER A 218 15.18 -0.39 19.98
CA SER A 218 14.18 0.50 20.56
C SER A 218 12.82 0.46 19.85
N LEU A 219 12.75 -0.20 18.68
CA LEU A 219 11.56 -0.28 17.86
C LEU A 219 10.37 -0.84 18.62
N LYS A 220 9.20 -0.25 18.44
CA LYS A 220 7.93 -0.64 19.03
C LYS A 220 6.89 -0.96 17.98
N VAL A 221 6.94 -0.23 16.86
CA VAL A 221 5.98 -0.32 15.75
C VAL A 221 6.72 -0.31 14.43
N GLY A 222 6.35 -1.24 13.55
CA GLY A 222 6.68 -1.21 12.12
C GLY A 222 5.43 -0.93 11.31
N ILE A 223 5.51 0.05 10.39
CA ILE A 223 4.44 0.41 9.46
C ILE A 223 4.89 0.01 8.07
N PHE A 224 4.22 -0.99 7.50
CA PHE A 224 4.64 -1.68 6.29
C PHE A 224 3.66 -1.44 5.15
N GLY A 225 4.16 -1.23 3.95
CA GLY A 225 3.34 -1.02 2.76
C GLY A 225 4.18 -0.94 1.49
N ALA A 226 3.56 -0.43 0.43
CA ALA A 226 4.11 -0.29 -0.92
C ALA A 226 4.26 -1.61 -1.70
N GLU A 227 4.12 -2.75 -1.08
CA GLU A 227 4.10 -4.08 -1.70
C GLU A 227 3.14 -4.99 -0.94
N PRO A 228 2.56 -6.02 -1.59
CA PRO A 228 1.81 -7.06 -0.90
C PRO A 228 2.71 -7.82 0.07
N TRP A 229 2.16 -8.26 1.19
CA TRP A 229 2.88 -9.09 2.16
C TRP A 229 1.92 -10.00 2.93
N THR A 230 2.45 -11.13 3.41
CA THR A 230 1.64 -12.19 3.99
C THR A 230 1.56 -12.09 5.52
N ASN A 231 0.59 -12.78 6.11
CA ASN A 231 0.54 -12.92 7.57
C ASN A 231 1.73 -13.73 8.12
N ALA A 232 2.34 -14.59 7.31
CA ALA A 232 3.57 -15.29 7.68
C ALA A 232 4.75 -14.31 7.82
N MET A 233 4.91 -13.38 6.86
CA MET A 233 5.91 -12.31 6.97
C MET A 233 5.65 -11.41 8.18
N ARG A 234 4.37 -11.09 8.47
CA ARG A 234 3.99 -10.35 9.68
C ARG A 234 4.50 -11.04 10.93
N ALA A 235 4.18 -12.33 11.06
CA ALA A 235 4.57 -13.12 12.23
C ALA A 235 6.10 -13.18 12.37
N GLU A 236 6.85 -13.39 11.28
CA GLU A 236 8.32 -13.40 11.29
C GLU A 236 8.89 -12.05 11.76
N ILE A 237 8.38 -10.95 11.27
CA ILE A 237 8.83 -9.59 11.66
C ILE A 237 8.49 -9.32 13.12
N GLU A 238 7.26 -9.58 13.54
CA GLU A 238 6.80 -9.35 14.91
C GLU A 238 7.60 -10.18 15.93
N GLU A 239 7.86 -11.44 15.62
CA GLU A 239 8.66 -12.34 16.47
C GLU A 239 10.12 -11.90 16.54
N ALA A 240 10.71 -11.55 15.38
CA ALA A 240 12.13 -11.22 15.30
C ALA A 240 12.50 -9.93 16.03
N PHE A 241 11.64 -8.90 15.94
CA PHE A 241 11.91 -7.57 16.50
C PHE A 241 11.15 -7.26 17.79
N ASP A 242 10.20 -8.10 18.20
CA ASP A 242 9.26 -7.83 19.31
C ASP A 242 8.49 -6.50 19.11
N ILE A 243 7.95 -6.28 17.92
CA ILE A 243 7.21 -5.06 17.52
C ILE A 243 5.79 -5.41 17.09
N HIS A 244 4.94 -4.39 16.99
CA HIS A 244 3.67 -4.50 16.28
C HIS A 244 3.88 -4.14 14.81
N ALA A 245 3.57 -5.07 13.91
CA ALA A 245 3.59 -4.87 12.46
C ALA A 245 2.20 -4.48 11.96
N VAL A 246 2.09 -3.30 11.35
CA VAL A 246 0.83 -2.68 10.91
C VAL A 246 0.90 -2.39 9.41
N ASP A 247 -0.17 -2.67 8.70
CA ASP A 247 -0.27 -2.47 7.25
C ASP A 247 -0.75 -1.06 6.92
N ILE A 248 -0.10 -0.41 5.94
CA ILE A 248 -0.51 0.88 5.39
C ILE A 248 -0.64 0.76 3.87
N TYR A 249 -1.76 1.24 3.34
CA TYR A 249 -2.04 1.22 1.91
C TYR A 249 -2.05 2.63 1.34
N GLY A 250 -1.61 2.75 0.10
CA GLY A 250 -1.72 3.95 -0.71
C GLY A 250 -1.12 3.76 -2.09
N LEU A 251 -1.44 4.69 -2.97
CA LEU A 251 -0.92 4.76 -4.32
C LEU A 251 -0.77 6.22 -4.73
N SER A 252 0.28 6.50 -5.50
CA SER A 252 0.63 7.87 -5.91
C SER A 252 -0.51 8.57 -6.66
N GLU A 253 -1.25 7.84 -7.47
CA GLU A 253 -2.33 8.36 -8.30
C GLU A 253 -3.47 8.95 -7.47
N VAL A 254 -3.76 8.38 -6.30
CA VAL A 254 -4.82 8.86 -5.38
C VAL A 254 -4.26 9.92 -4.43
N MET A 255 -3.17 9.61 -3.71
CA MET A 255 -2.52 10.57 -2.80
C MET A 255 -1.05 10.20 -2.52
N GLY A 256 -0.75 8.94 -2.29
CA GLY A 256 0.48 8.39 -1.76
C GLY A 256 0.18 7.45 -0.59
N PRO A 257 1.12 7.14 0.31
CA PRO A 257 0.82 6.38 1.53
C PRO A 257 -0.22 7.08 2.40
N GLY A 258 -0.99 6.31 3.15
CA GLY A 258 -2.00 6.83 4.08
C GLY A 258 -3.39 7.03 3.47
N VAL A 259 -3.74 6.30 2.39
CA VAL A 259 -5.13 6.20 1.92
C VAL A 259 -5.93 5.32 2.86
N ALA A 260 -5.33 4.22 3.31
CA ALA A 260 -5.89 3.33 4.33
C ALA A 260 -4.77 2.81 5.25
N CYS A 261 -5.13 2.44 6.47
CA CYS A 261 -4.20 1.91 7.46
C CYS A 261 -4.90 0.98 8.45
N GLU A 262 -4.24 -0.09 8.85
CA GLU A 262 -4.69 -0.88 9.99
C GLU A 262 -4.65 -0.07 11.29
N CYS A 263 -5.57 -0.36 12.18
CA CYS A 263 -5.50 0.12 13.56
C CYS A 263 -4.81 -0.92 14.43
N ILE A 264 -3.85 -0.50 15.23
CA ILE A 264 -3.07 -1.40 16.10
C ILE A 264 -3.97 -2.17 17.09
N GLU A 265 -5.15 -1.63 17.40
CA GLU A 265 -6.11 -2.23 18.32
C GLU A 265 -6.66 -3.57 17.83
N THR A 266 -6.85 -3.72 16.52
CA THR A 266 -7.56 -4.85 15.92
C THR A 266 -6.75 -5.60 14.88
N LYS A 267 -5.98 -4.89 14.04
CA LYS A 267 -5.21 -5.44 12.90
C LYS A 267 -6.08 -6.37 12.01
N ASP A 268 -7.33 -5.98 11.79
CA ASP A 268 -8.37 -6.79 11.14
C ASP A 268 -8.82 -6.22 9.78
N GLY A 269 -7.91 -5.55 9.10
CA GLY A 269 -8.09 -4.87 7.83
C GLY A 269 -7.81 -3.37 7.97
N LEU A 270 -7.62 -2.71 6.81
CA LEU A 270 -7.18 -1.33 6.76
C LEU A 270 -8.37 -0.38 6.73
N HIS A 271 -8.50 0.48 7.73
CA HIS A 271 -9.50 1.55 7.71
C HIS A 271 -9.16 2.56 6.64
N ILE A 272 -10.10 2.81 5.74
CA ILE A 272 -9.98 3.82 4.68
C ILE A 272 -10.34 5.17 5.28
N TRP A 273 -9.52 6.20 5.05
CA TRP A 273 -9.85 7.54 5.51
C TRP A 273 -10.92 8.15 4.61
N GLU A 274 -12.17 7.71 4.83
CA GLU A 274 -13.33 7.97 3.98
C GLU A 274 -13.77 9.44 3.94
N ASP A 275 -13.22 10.28 4.76
CA ASP A 275 -13.34 11.74 4.68
C ASP A 275 -12.48 12.34 3.54
N HIS A 276 -11.44 11.65 3.10
CA HIS A 276 -10.57 12.06 1.99
C HIS A 276 -10.67 11.18 0.75
N PHE A 277 -11.12 9.93 0.89
CA PHE A 277 -11.13 8.94 -0.19
C PHE A 277 -12.44 8.17 -0.18
N TYR A 278 -13.19 8.23 -1.29
CA TYR A 278 -14.42 7.44 -1.43
C TYR A 278 -14.10 6.12 -2.12
N PRO A 279 -14.27 4.97 -1.43
CA PRO A 279 -14.02 3.67 -2.02
C PRO A 279 -15.27 3.07 -2.66
N GLU A 280 -15.07 2.39 -3.77
CA GLU A 280 -15.99 1.43 -4.38
C GLU A 280 -15.24 0.11 -4.60
N VAL A 281 -15.94 -1.00 -4.55
CA VAL A 281 -15.44 -2.28 -5.08
C VAL A 281 -16.32 -2.64 -6.27
N ILE A 282 -15.72 -3.03 -7.38
CA ILE A 282 -16.41 -3.31 -8.63
C ILE A 282 -16.07 -4.70 -9.15
N ASP A 283 -17.00 -5.28 -9.90
CA ASP A 283 -16.69 -6.41 -10.76
C ASP A 283 -15.68 -5.97 -11.83
N PRO A 284 -14.49 -6.58 -11.91
CA PRO A 284 -13.43 -6.10 -12.81
C PRO A 284 -13.77 -6.22 -14.30
N TYR A 285 -14.74 -7.06 -14.67
CA TYR A 285 -15.14 -7.32 -16.05
C TYR A 285 -16.31 -6.44 -16.50
N THR A 286 -17.33 -6.33 -15.66
CA THR A 286 -18.56 -5.56 -16.00
C THR A 286 -18.49 -4.12 -15.54
N GLY A 287 -17.66 -3.78 -14.54
CA GLY A 287 -17.60 -2.48 -13.90
C GLY A 287 -18.77 -2.20 -12.96
N ALA A 288 -19.63 -3.17 -12.69
CA ALA A 288 -20.74 -3.03 -11.74
C ALA A 288 -20.20 -2.88 -10.31
N VAL A 289 -20.77 -1.92 -9.55
CA VAL A 289 -20.44 -1.77 -8.13
C VAL A 289 -20.99 -2.95 -7.35
N LEU A 290 -20.12 -3.57 -6.55
CA LEU A 290 -20.44 -4.71 -5.70
C LEU A 290 -20.84 -4.24 -4.30
N PRO A 291 -21.74 -4.98 -3.62
CA PRO A 291 -22.04 -4.76 -2.20
C PRO A 291 -20.80 -4.92 -1.32
N ASP A 292 -20.81 -4.25 -0.16
CA ASP A 292 -19.79 -4.47 0.87
C ASP A 292 -19.77 -5.96 1.28
N GLY A 293 -18.57 -6.53 1.43
CA GLY A 293 -18.33 -7.94 1.71
C GLY A 293 -18.04 -8.81 0.48
N GLU A 294 -18.35 -8.35 -0.72
CA GLU A 294 -17.99 -9.05 -1.96
C GLU A 294 -16.58 -8.64 -2.43
N GLU A 295 -15.82 -9.62 -2.94
CA GLU A 295 -14.48 -9.39 -3.49
C GLU A 295 -14.56 -8.86 -4.92
N GLY A 296 -13.77 -7.82 -5.21
CA GLY A 296 -13.67 -7.22 -6.53
C GLY A 296 -12.50 -6.25 -6.63
N GLU A 297 -12.46 -5.49 -7.70
CA GLU A 297 -11.44 -4.47 -7.94
C GLU A 297 -11.75 -3.20 -7.14
N LEU A 298 -10.78 -2.72 -6.40
CA LEU A 298 -10.87 -1.48 -5.64
C LEU A 298 -10.80 -0.27 -6.56
N VAL A 299 -11.68 0.68 -6.30
CA VAL A 299 -11.78 1.95 -7.02
C VAL A 299 -11.82 3.09 -6.02
N PHE A 300 -11.10 4.18 -6.28
CA PHE A 300 -11.12 5.37 -5.45
C PHE A 300 -11.53 6.62 -6.21
N THR A 301 -12.30 7.46 -5.54
CA THR A 301 -12.49 8.87 -5.90
C THR A 301 -11.88 9.74 -4.80
N SER A 302 -10.96 10.64 -5.16
CA SER A 302 -10.40 11.59 -4.19
C SER A 302 -11.44 12.67 -3.85
N LEU A 303 -11.52 13.05 -2.57
CA LEU A 303 -12.52 13.98 -2.07
C LEU A 303 -11.97 15.38 -1.77
N THR A 304 -10.67 15.52 -1.64
CA THR A 304 -10.03 16.76 -1.17
C THR A 304 -8.78 17.13 -1.98
N LYS A 305 -8.55 16.47 -3.12
CA LYS A 305 -7.36 16.71 -3.92
C LYS A 305 -7.62 17.82 -4.95
N GLU A 306 -6.86 18.92 -4.84
CA GLU A 306 -7.02 20.10 -5.66
C GLU A 306 -6.23 20.00 -6.99
N ALA A 307 -4.93 19.64 -6.90
CA ALA A 307 -4.07 19.70 -8.08
C ALA A 307 -4.43 18.66 -9.14
N MET A 308 -4.71 17.44 -8.73
CA MET A 308 -5.02 16.32 -9.63
C MET A 308 -6.10 15.43 -9.02
N PRO A 309 -7.38 15.82 -9.08
CA PRO A 309 -8.47 14.99 -8.63
C PRO A 309 -8.56 13.72 -9.49
N VAL A 310 -8.86 12.58 -8.86
CA VAL A 310 -9.15 11.33 -9.56
C VAL A 310 -10.60 10.92 -9.29
N ILE A 311 -11.31 10.57 -10.36
CA ILE A 311 -12.71 10.16 -10.32
C ILE A 311 -12.79 8.69 -10.70
N ARG A 312 -13.31 7.88 -9.78
CA ARG A 312 -13.48 6.44 -9.96
C ARG A 312 -12.23 5.76 -10.56
N TYR A 313 -11.07 6.01 -9.93
CA TYR A 313 -9.79 5.47 -10.40
C TYR A 313 -9.70 3.97 -10.12
N ARG A 314 -9.53 3.18 -11.17
CA ARG A 314 -9.35 1.73 -11.11
C ARG A 314 -7.94 1.40 -10.65
N THR A 315 -7.80 0.90 -9.43
CA THR A 315 -6.48 0.57 -8.84
C THR A 315 -5.88 -0.72 -9.35
N ARG A 316 -6.71 -1.62 -9.84
CA ARG A 316 -6.42 -3.01 -10.18
C ARG A 316 -6.19 -3.92 -8.96
N ASP A 317 -6.20 -3.41 -7.76
CA ASP A 317 -6.04 -4.19 -6.54
C ASP A 317 -7.35 -4.91 -6.20
N LEU A 318 -7.25 -6.19 -5.81
CA LEU A 318 -8.39 -7.02 -5.39
C LEU A 318 -8.53 -6.98 -3.88
N THR A 319 -9.73 -6.63 -3.43
CA THR A 319 -10.10 -6.57 -2.01
C THR A 319 -11.62 -6.64 -1.86
N ARG A 320 -12.10 -6.53 -0.61
CA ARG A 320 -13.50 -6.30 -0.26
C ARG A 320 -13.61 -5.19 0.77
N LEU A 321 -14.74 -4.48 0.76
CA LEU A 321 -15.06 -3.52 1.80
C LEU A 321 -15.79 -4.20 2.95
N MET A 322 -15.46 -3.78 4.18
CA MET A 322 -16.02 -4.33 5.41
C MET A 322 -16.45 -3.20 6.34
N PRO A 323 -17.41 -3.43 7.26
CA PRO A 323 -17.76 -2.45 8.28
C PRO A 323 -16.56 -2.02 9.12
N GLY A 324 -16.58 -0.81 9.64
CA GLY A 324 -15.58 -0.32 10.59
C GLY A 324 -15.57 -1.11 11.90
N THR A 325 -14.41 -1.14 12.57
CA THR A 325 -14.22 -1.78 13.89
C THR A 325 -13.60 -0.80 14.89
N ALA A 326 -12.31 -0.56 14.82
CA ALA A 326 -11.63 0.42 15.67
C ALA A 326 -12.03 1.88 15.35
N ARG A 327 -12.54 2.12 14.16
CA ARG A 327 -13.09 3.40 13.68
C ARG A 327 -14.42 3.15 12.97
N THR A 328 -15.23 4.20 12.81
CA THR A 328 -16.52 4.12 12.10
C THR A 328 -16.37 3.94 10.59
N MET A 329 -15.26 4.41 10.04
CA MET A 329 -14.93 4.30 8.62
C MET A 329 -14.79 2.84 8.18
N ARG A 330 -15.22 2.52 6.94
CA ARG A 330 -15.11 1.17 6.38
C ARG A 330 -13.65 0.75 6.29
N ARG A 331 -13.47 -0.55 6.32
CA ARG A 331 -12.16 -1.19 6.13
C ARG A 331 -12.11 -1.85 4.77
N MET A 332 -10.92 -1.89 4.19
CA MET A 332 -10.61 -2.83 3.13
C MET A 332 -9.89 -4.04 3.71
N GLU A 333 -10.17 -5.21 3.16
CA GLU A 333 -9.37 -6.40 3.42
C GLU A 333 -7.96 -6.20 2.86
N LYS A 334 -6.98 -6.88 3.41
CA LYS A 334 -5.63 -6.88 2.85
C LYS A 334 -5.68 -7.27 1.36
N VAL A 335 -4.96 -6.53 0.51
CA VAL A 335 -4.93 -6.79 -0.93
C VAL A 335 -4.47 -8.22 -1.18
N THR A 336 -5.30 -9.01 -1.86
CA THR A 336 -5.05 -10.42 -2.15
C THR A 336 -4.29 -10.63 -3.47
N GLY A 337 -4.33 -9.63 -4.36
CA GLY A 337 -3.67 -9.65 -5.65
C GLY A 337 -4.10 -8.47 -6.51
N ARG A 338 -3.65 -8.47 -7.76
CA ARG A 338 -4.01 -7.45 -8.74
C ARG A 338 -4.61 -8.08 -9.99
N THR A 339 -5.62 -7.45 -10.57
CA THR A 339 -6.26 -7.94 -11.80
C THR A 339 -5.31 -7.94 -13.00
N ASP A 340 -4.26 -7.10 -13.00
CA ASP A 340 -3.24 -7.01 -14.05
C ASP A 340 -2.00 -7.90 -13.79
N ASP A 341 -1.83 -8.44 -12.59
CA ASP A 341 -0.80 -9.43 -12.25
C ASP A 341 -1.33 -10.87 -12.29
N MET A 342 -2.62 -11.04 -12.50
CA MET A 342 -3.25 -12.35 -12.61
C MET A 342 -2.75 -13.08 -13.85
N MET A 343 -2.21 -14.27 -13.65
CA MET A 343 -1.80 -15.17 -14.71
C MET A 343 -2.93 -16.19 -14.99
N ILE A 344 -3.27 -16.39 -16.25
CA ILE A 344 -4.17 -17.46 -16.66
C ILE A 344 -3.33 -18.62 -17.18
N ILE A 345 -3.23 -19.68 -16.38
CA ILE A 345 -2.42 -20.86 -16.73
C ILE A 345 -3.34 -22.04 -16.94
N ARG A 346 -3.43 -22.52 -18.17
CA ARG A 346 -4.33 -23.63 -18.55
C ARG A 346 -5.78 -23.43 -18.10
N GLY A 347 -6.27 -22.17 -18.17
CA GLY A 347 -7.65 -21.82 -17.78
C GLY A 347 -7.87 -21.61 -16.29
N VAL A 348 -6.80 -21.64 -15.48
CA VAL A 348 -6.85 -21.36 -14.04
C VAL A 348 -6.26 -19.99 -13.77
N ASN A 349 -6.96 -19.16 -13.00
CA ASN A 349 -6.47 -17.88 -12.52
C ASN A 349 -5.46 -18.12 -11.38
N VAL A 350 -4.24 -17.64 -11.54
CA VAL A 350 -3.16 -17.80 -10.58
C VAL A 350 -2.61 -16.41 -10.22
N PHE A 351 -2.54 -16.13 -8.93
CA PHE A 351 -1.95 -14.89 -8.41
C PHE A 351 -0.58 -15.16 -7.79
N PRO A 352 0.43 -14.30 -8.03
CA PRO A 352 1.75 -14.43 -7.41
C PRO A 352 1.69 -14.54 -5.88
N SER A 353 0.80 -13.79 -5.23
CA SER A 353 0.59 -13.82 -3.76
C SER A 353 0.16 -15.20 -3.24
N GLN A 354 -0.64 -15.95 -3.99
CA GLN A 354 -1.03 -17.31 -3.61
C GLN A 354 0.15 -18.29 -3.65
N ILE A 355 1.06 -18.09 -4.61
CA ILE A 355 2.29 -18.87 -4.70
C ILE A 355 3.20 -18.53 -3.52
N GLU A 356 3.39 -17.25 -3.24
CA GLU A 356 4.21 -16.77 -2.13
C GLU A 356 3.74 -17.33 -0.78
N GLU A 357 2.43 -17.26 -0.52
CA GLU A 357 1.85 -17.84 0.70
C GLU A 357 2.23 -19.31 0.89
N LYS A 358 2.23 -20.10 -0.19
CA LYS A 358 2.62 -21.51 -0.14
C LYS A 358 4.12 -21.70 0.05
N LEU A 359 4.95 -20.89 -0.63
CA LEU A 359 6.40 -20.97 -0.48
C LEU A 359 6.84 -20.64 0.95
N LEU A 360 6.22 -19.65 1.58
CA LEU A 360 6.53 -19.24 2.96
C LEU A 360 6.11 -20.28 4.01
N THR A 361 5.28 -21.27 3.66
CA THR A 361 5.02 -22.42 4.56
C THR A 361 6.15 -23.45 4.59
N ILE A 362 7.16 -23.31 3.70
CA ILE A 362 8.29 -24.23 3.60
C ILE A 362 9.48 -23.62 4.34
N PRO A 363 9.87 -24.15 5.52
CA PRO A 363 10.87 -23.52 6.40
C PRO A 363 12.26 -23.36 5.77
N SER A 364 12.60 -24.20 4.79
CA SER A 364 13.89 -24.16 4.10
C SER A 364 13.99 -23.11 3.00
N LEU A 365 12.88 -22.46 2.63
CA LEU A 365 12.87 -21.42 1.59
C LEU A 365 12.92 -20.02 2.20
N SER A 366 13.57 -19.10 1.51
CA SER A 366 13.46 -17.66 1.77
C SER A 366 12.19 -17.10 1.12
N GLY A 367 11.86 -15.84 1.40
CA GLY A 367 10.76 -15.14 0.72
C GLY A 367 11.09 -14.73 -0.73
N HIS A 368 12.28 -15.04 -1.24
CA HIS A 368 12.71 -14.65 -2.59
C HIS A 368 12.41 -15.74 -3.61
N TYR A 369 11.60 -15.40 -4.61
CA TYR A 369 11.22 -16.33 -5.66
C TYR A 369 11.02 -15.64 -7.00
N GLN A 370 11.00 -16.43 -8.08
CA GLN A 370 10.72 -15.99 -9.44
C GLN A 370 9.74 -16.97 -10.09
N ILE A 371 8.70 -16.43 -10.71
CA ILE A 371 7.79 -17.21 -11.55
C ILE A 371 8.22 -17.04 -12.99
N VAL A 372 8.49 -18.17 -13.65
CA VAL A 372 8.88 -18.24 -15.07
C VAL A 372 7.73 -18.89 -15.83
N LEU A 373 7.13 -18.13 -16.74
CA LEU A 373 6.12 -18.65 -17.66
C LEU A 373 6.78 -18.94 -19.01
N THR A 374 6.58 -20.14 -19.51
CA THR A 374 7.03 -20.56 -20.84
C THR A 374 5.85 -21.17 -21.59
N ARG A 375 5.89 -21.11 -22.91
CA ARG A 375 4.91 -21.77 -23.76
C ARG A 375 5.63 -22.73 -24.68
N GLU A 376 5.45 -24.02 -24.44
CA GLU A 376 5.92 -25.08 -25.31
C GLU A 376 4.74 -25.61 -26.15
N GLY A 377 4.76 -25.34 -27.44
CA GLY A 377 3.66 -25.68 -28.33
C GLY A 377 2.40 -24.85 -28.03
N ARG A 378 1.33 -25.50 -27.56
CA ARG A 378 0.04 -24.87 -27.28
C ARG A 378 -0.26 -24.73 -25.79
N MET A 379 0.64 -25.19 -24.92
CA MET A 379 0.39 -25.24 -23.47
C MET A 379 1.35 -24.33 -22.71
N ASP A 380 0.79 -23.54 -21.81
CA ASP A 380 1.58 -22.74 -20.87
C ASP A 380 2.15 -23.65 -19.78
N GLN A 381 3.42 -23.41 -19.45
CA GLN A 381 4.12 -24.04 -18.34
C GLN A 381 4.55 -22.96 -17.33
N MET A 382 4.47 -23.30 -16.07
CA MET A 382 4.90 -22.45 -14.98
C MET A 382 6.00 -23.16 -14.19
N GLU A 383 7.13 -22.50 -14.05
CA GLU A 383 8.22 -22.90 -13.19
C GLU A 383 8.35 -21.87 -12.06
N ILE A 384 8.51 -22.33 -10.82
CA ILE A 384 8.75 -21.47 -9.67
C ILE A 384 10.19 -21.72 -9.22
N LYS A 385 11.01 -20.67 -9.23
CA LYS A 385 12.38 -20.67 -8.72
C LYS A 385 12.37 -19.98 -7.37
N ALA A 386 12.69 -20.70 -6.30
CA ALA A 386 12.73 -20.15 -4.95
C ALA A 386 14.15 -20.28 -4.37
N GLU A 387 14.54 -19.28 -3.60
CA GLU A 387 15.81 -19.26 -2.90
C GLU A 387 15.75 -20.12 -1.64
N ILE A 388 16.79 -20.92 -1.43
CA ILE A 388 16.94 -21.75 -0.22
C ILE A 388 17.69 -20.93 0.83
N ARG A 389 17.22 -20.96 2.08
CA ARG A 389 17.90 -20.29 3.21
C ARG A 389 19.29 -20.90 3.40
N PRO A 390 20.35 -20.10 3.64
CA PRO A 390 21.73 -20.60 3.79
C PRO A 390 21.91 -21.63 4.88
N GLU A 391 21.12 -21.54 5.95
CA GLU A 391 21.13 -22.45 7.12
C GLU A 391 20.30 -23.72 6.93
N ALA A 392 19.59 -23.87 5.80
CA ALA A 392 18.79 -25.05 5.55
C ALA A 392 19.65 -26.25 5.16
N ASP A 393 19.53 -27.34 5.93
CA ASP A 393 20.20 -28.61 5.64
C ASP A 393 19.49 -29.30 4.46
N TYR A 394 20.02 -29.13 3.24
CA TYR A 394 19.44 -29.69 2.03
C TYR A 394 20.33 -30.82 1.47
N PRO A 395 19.79 -32.02 1.18
CA PRO A 395 20.57 -33.09 0.61
C PRO A 395 21.07 -32.70 -0.79
N LYS A 396 22.39 -32.62 -0.95
CA LYS A 396 23.10 -32.26 -2.19
C LYS A 396 22.89 -33.21 -3.40
N SER A 397 21.96 -34.15 -3.29
CA SER A 397 21.79 -35.24 -4.27
C SER A 397 20.63 -35.09 -5.26
N ALA A 398 19.90 -33.99 -5.26
CA ALA A 398 18.80 -33.78 -6.19
C ALA A 398 19.11 -32.67 -7.21
N GLY A 399 19.75 -33.05 -8.33
CA GLY A 399 19.74 -32.28 -9.58
C GLY A 399 20.90 -31.32 -9.83
N ARG A 400 21.51 -31.46 -10.99
CA ARG A 400 22.66 -30.72 -11.49
C ARG A 400 22.59 -29.22 -11.27
N SER A 401 23.51 -28.70 -10.46
CA SER A 401 23.78 -27.29 -10.34
C SER A 401 24.90 -26.87 -11.31
N SER A 402 24.63 -25.92 -12.17
CA SER A 402 25.69 -25.10 -12.76
C SER A 402 25.89 -23.89 -11.85
N ILE A 403 26.98 -23.90 -11.09
CA ILE A 403 27.37 -22.77 -10.25
C ILE A 403 27.94 -21.68 -11.16
N ALA A 404 27.24 -20.57 -11.30
CA ALA A 404 27.79 -19.31 -11.76
C ALA A 404 27.70 -18.28 -10.63
N ARG A 405 28.80 -17.58 -10.40
CA ARG A 405 29.03 -16.62 -9.30
C ARG A 405 28.23 -15.31 -9.47
N PRO A 406 28.24 -14.38 -8.53
CA PRO A 406 27.12 -14.05 -7.65
C PRO A 406 26.16 -13.07 -8.31
N ASN A 407 25.13 -13.54 -8.94
CA ASN A 407 23.91 -12.82 -9.38
C ASN A 407 22.84 -13.78 -9.95
N SER A 408 22.90 -15.07 -9.61
CA SER A 408 21.93 -16.05 -10.08
C SER A 408 21.36 -16.86 -8.92
N LEU A 409 20.05 -16.82 -8.78
CA LEU A 409 19.27 -17.63 -7.84
C LEU A 409 19.40 -19.14 -8.16
N PRO A 410 19.65 -20.03 -7.18
CA PRO A 410 19.56 -21.47 -7.39
C PRO A 410 18.09 -21.88 -7.65
N SER A 411 17.88 -22.71 -8.66
CA SER A 411 16.52 -23.10 -9.09
C SER A 411 16.07 -24.41 -8.46
N MET A 412 14.86 -24.43 -7.94
CA MET A 412 14.10 -25.62 -7.63
C MET A 412 12.89 -25.70 -8.57
N ALA A 413 12.86 -26.69 -9.45
CA ALA A 413 11.71 -26.90 -10.31
C ALA A 413 10.65 -27.71 -9.55
N MET A 414 9.49 -27.11 -9.32
CA MET A 414 8.30 -27.84 -8.89
C MET A 414 7.37 -28.00 -10.10
N THR A 415 7.20 -29.20 -10.59
CA THR A 415 6.19 -29.50 -11.60
C THR A 415 4.86 -29.77 -10.92
N ALA A 416 3.81 -29.04 -11.33
CA ALA A 416 2.47 -29.36 -10.91
C ALA A 416 2.07 -30.75 -11.43
N PRO A 417 1.37 -31.60 -10.65
CA PRO A 417 0.88 -32.89 -11.12
C PRO A 417 -0.15 -32.71 -12.25
N PRO A 418 -0.35 -33.76 -13.07
CA PRO A 418 -1.15 -33.70 -14.30
C PRO A 418 -2.62 -33.37 -14.08
#